data_b499e4725eb59cac434bc3740cea138f
#
_entry.id   b499e4725eb59cac434bc3740cea138f
#
_cell.length_a   1.000
_cell.length_b   1.000
_cell.length_c   1.000
_cell.angle_alpha   90.00
_cell.angle_beta   90.00
_cell.angle_gamma   90.00
#
_symmetry.space_group_name_H-M   'P 1'
#
loop_
_entity.id
_entity.type
_entity.pdbx_description
1 polymer ?
#
loop_
_entity_poly.entity_id
_entity_poly.type
_entity_poly.pdbx_seq_one_letter_code
_entity_poly.pdbx_strand_id
1 'polypeptide(L)'
;MKLSPRAKLILIAAGFVLPMVLSYAAYRFLRPDPTANYGELLLPPAHVPAQAFDMGKPGAWRFEDLKGRWALVISDSGDCPAACVAKLALLRQVQLALGLRASRVARVFIVDDPAWLRALLLAEFEGTVVVATPREARLPPGIGADRSRIYLVDPNGNVMMRWPSAADPKRLLRDLERLLKASQIGHNDGLFQAALC
;
A
#
# COMPACT_ATOMS: atom_id res chain seq x y z
N MET A 1 -34.12 33.16 -40.08
CA MET A 1 -33.61 32.11 -40.97
C MET A 1 -34.34 30.79 -40.70
N LYS A 2 -35.16 30.29 -41.67
CA LYS A 2 -35.85 29.02 -41.53
C LYS A 2 -34.93 27.90 -42.01
N LEU A 3 -34.41 27.12 -41.08
CA LEU A 3 -33.56 25.96 -41.36
C LEU A 3 -34.36 24.93 -42.20
N SER A 4 -33.74 24.39 -43.26
CA SER A 4 -34.34 23.34 -44.06
C SER A 4 -34.62 22.08 -43.22
N PRO A 5 -35.59 21.24 -43.57
CA PRO A 5 -35.89 20.01 -42.81
C PRO A 5 -34.70 19.08 -42.66
N ARG A 6 -33.83 19.03 -43.68
CA ARG A 6 -32.59 18.23 -43.67
C ARG A 6 -31.58 18.78 -42.68
N ALA A 7 -31.44 20.13 -42.56
CA ALA A 7 -30.55 20.77 -41.61
C ALA A 7 -31.01 20.53 -40.15
N LYS A 8 -32.30 20.48 -39.88
CA LYS A 8 -32.85 20.15 -38.56
C LYS A 8 -32.51 18.72 -38.15
N LEU A 9 -32.65 17.77 -39.06
CA LEU A 9 -32.30 16.37 -38.84
C LEU A 9 -30.81 16.19 -38.54
N ILE A 10 -29.94 16.87 -39.29
CA ILE A 10 -28.50 16.82 -39.09
C ILE A 10 -28.12 17.42 -37.72
N LEU A 11 -28.73 18.55 -37.32
CA LEU A 11 -28.48 19.16 -36.00
C LEU A 11 -28.91 18.24 -34.85
N ILE A 12 -30.06 17.58 -34.99
CA ILE A 12 -30.51 16.61 -33.97
C ILE A 12 -29.51 15.45 -33.88
N ALA A 13 -29.16 14.84 -35.03
CA ALA A 13 -28.20 13.74 -35.07
C ALA A 13 -26.83 14.14 -34.51
N ALA A 14 -26.35 15.33 -34.85
CA ALA A 14 -25.08 15.87 -34.30
C ALA A 14 -25.13 16.06 -32.78
N GLY A 15 -26.29 16.50 -32.26
CA GLY A 15 -26.49 16.63 -30.80
C GLY A 15 -26.36 15.30 -30.02
N PHE A 16 -26.71 14.18 -30.64
CA PHE A 16 -26.53 12.86 -30.05
C PHE A 16 -25.15 12.25 -30.28
N VAL A 17 -24.58 12.46 -31.45
CA VAL A 17 -23.28 11.88 -31.83
C VAL A 17 -22.11 12.65 -31.24
N LEU A 18 -22.21 13.98 -31.15
CA LEU A 18 -21.11 14.85 -30.66
C LEU A 18 -20.63 14.50 -29.25
N PRO A 19 -21.49 14.28 -28.24
CA PRO A 19 -21.05 13.89 -26.90
C PRO A 19 -20.29 12.56 -26.89
N MET A 20 -20.74 11.60 -27.71
CA MET A 20 -20.07 10.30 -27.83
C MET A 20 -18.67 10.43 -28.44
N VAL A 21 -18.55 11.21 -29.51
CA VAL A 21 -17.26 11.48 -30.18
C VAL A 21 -16.33 12.24 -29.25
N LEU A 22 -16.84 13.25 -28.54
CA LEU A 22 -16.04 14.04 -27.58
C LEU A 22 -15.59 13.17 -26.40
N SER A 23 -16.45 12.29 -25.88
CA SER A 23 -16.08 11.35 -24.80
C SER A 23 -15.00 10.38 -25.26
N TYR A 24 -15.12 9.82 -26.46
CA TYR A 24 -14.09 8.95 -27.02
C TYR A 24 -12.78 9.69 -27.27
N ALA A 25 -12.84 10.90 -27.80
CA ALA A 25 -11.68 11.74 -28.01
C ALA A 25 -11.01 12.09 -26.67
N ALA A 26 -11.79 12.49 -25.66
CA ALA A 26 -11.29 12.76 -24.32
C ALA A 26 -10.59 11.53 -23.72
N TYR A 27 -11.20 10.35 -23.83
CA TYR A 27 -10.57 9.09 -23.38
C TYR A 27 -9.27 8.78 -24.13
N ARG A 28 -9.19 9.09 -25.42
CA ARG A 28 -8.02 8.78 -26.24
C ARG A 28 -6.86 9.77 -26.05
N PHE A 29 -7.17 11.05 -25.84
CA PHE A 29 -6.19 12.14 -25.81
C PHE A 29 -5.91 12.65 -24.39
N LEU A 30 -6.90 12.61 -23.49
CA LEU A 30 -6.79 13.02 -22.09
C LEU A 30 -6.59 11.78 -21.20
N ARG A 31 -5.63 10.91 -21.52
CA ARG A 31 -5.26 9.86 -20.58
C ARG A 31 -4.76 10.56 -19.32
N PRO A 32 -5.43 10.39 -18.16
CA PRO A 32 -4.86 10.89 -16.92
C PRO A 32 -3.49 10.25 -16.75
N ASP A 33 -2.48 11.06 -16.47
CA ASP A 33 -1.16 10.55 -16.16
C ASP A 33 -1.29 9.50 -15.06
N PRO A 34 -0.68 8.29 -15.22
CA PRO A 34 -0.70 7.25 -14.17
C PRO A 34 -0.01 7.70 -12.87
N THR A 35 0.53 8.91 -12.83
CA THR A 35 1.27 9.54 -11.73
C THR A 35 0.39 10.27 -10.69
N ALA A 36 -0.89 9.89 -10.53
CA ALA A 36 -1.71 10.43 -9.44
C ALA A 36 -1.19 10.05 -8.05
N ASN A 37 -0.36 9.01 -7.97
CA ASN A 37 0.27 8.53 -6.74
C ASN A 37 1.74 8.94 -6.69
N TYR A 38 2.22 9.25 -5.49
CA TYR A 38 3.64 9.49 -5.25
C TYR A 38 4.44 8.19 -5.29
N GLY A 39 3.86 7.11 -4.74
CA GLY A 39 4.41 5.77 -4.82
C GLY A 39 4.27 5.17 -6.21
N GLU A 40 5.24 4.34 -6.56
CA GLU A 40 5.23 3.55 -7.79
C GLU A 40 4.30 2.35 -7.63
N LEU A 41 3.31 2.23 -8.50
CA LEU A 41 2.39 1.09 -8.51
C LEU A 41 3.07 -0.12 -9.18
N LEU A 42 2.99 -1.28 -8.55
CA LEU A 42 3.50 -2.53 -9.11
C LEU A 42 2.41 -3.19 -9.96
N LEU A 43 2.64 -3.30 -11.25
CA LEU A 43 1.71 -3.92 -12.21
C LEU A 43 2.44 -5.00 -13.04
N PRO A 44 2.01 -6.27 -12.97
CA PRO A 44 0.95 -6.80 -12.11
C PRO A 44 1.35 -6.83 -10.63
N PRO A 45 0.37 -6.79 -9.68
CA PRO A 45 0.66 -6.95 -8.26
C PRO A 45 1.32 -8.31 -8.00
N ALA A 46 2.34 -8.33 -7.16
CA ALA A 46 3.02 -9.57 -6.79
C ALA A 46 2.36 -10.15 -5.54
N HIS A 47 1.82 -11.35 -5.62
CA HIS A 47 1.25 -12.03 -4.46
C HIS A 47 2.36 -12.51 -3.53
N VAL A 48 2.22 -12.19 -2.23
CA VAL A 48 3.11 -12.73 -1.18
C VAL A 48 2.68 -14.17 -0.92
N PRO A 49 3.56 -15.16 -1.14
CA PRO A 49 3.22 -16.55 -0.89
C PRO A 49 2.94 -16.77 0.61
N ALA A 50 2.21 -17.84 0.94
CA ALA A 50 1.94 -18.29 2.30
C ALA A 50 3.23 -18.78 3.01
N GLN A 51 4.25 -17.96 3.00
CA GLN A 51 5.56 -18.20 3.60
C GLN A 51 5.52 -17.89 5.08
N ALA A 52 6.07 -18.80 5.87
CA ALA A 52 6.26 -18.59 7.29
C ALA A 52 7.56 -17.84 7.56
N PHE A 53 7.51 -16.87 8.46
CA PHE A 53 8.65 -16.09 8.92
C PHE A 53 8.96 -16.44 10.38
N ASP A 54 10.23 -16.37 10.75
CA ASP A 54 10.67 -16.53 12.13
C ASP A 54 10.44 -15.23 12.91
N MET A 55 9.87 -15.35 14.11
CA MET A 55 9.66 -14.22 15.03
C MET A 55 10.70 -14.15 16.15
N GLY A 56 11.71 -15.01 16.15
CA GLY A 56 12.69 -15.14 17.27
C GLY A 56 12.10 -15.68 18.57
N LYS A 57 10.87 -16.20 18.50
CA LYS A 57 10.14 -16.86 19.59
C LYS A 57 9.34 -18.05 19.00
N PRO A 58 8.90 -19.01 19.83
CA PRO A 58 8.11 -20.12 19.33
C PRO A 58 6.88 -19.66 18.54
N GLY A 59 6.74 -20.17 17.32
CA GLY A 59 5.68 -19.82 16.39
C GLY A 59 6.23 -19.27 15.08
N ALA A 60 5.44 -19.37 14.04
CA ALA A 60 5.72 -18.82 12.73
C ALA A 60 4.69 -17.76 12.41
N TRP A 61 5.11 -16.64 11.81
CA TRP A 61 4.24 -15.57 11.39
C TRP A 61 4.05 -15.61 9.86
N ARG A 62 2.86 -15.23 9.42
CA ARG A 62 2.50 -15.11 8.00
C ARG A 62 1.76 -13.80 7.76
N PHE A 63 1.73 -13.35 6.51
CA PHE A 63 0.97 -12.16 6.15
C PHE A 63 -0.54 -12.30 6.40
N GLU A 64 -1.07 -13.52 6.34
CA GLU A 64 -2.48 -13.82 6.67
C GLU A 64 -2.81 -13.51 8.14
N ASP A 65 -1.81 -13.51 9.04
CA ASP A 65 -1.99 -13.17 10.45
C ASP A 65 -2.34 -11.70 10.67
N LEU A 66 -2.16 -10.87 9.65
CA LEU A 66 -2.60 -9.47 9.66
C LEU A 66 -4.12 -9.29 9.58
N LYS A 67 -4.88 -10.37 9.34
CA LYS A 67 -6.36 -10.38 9.36
C LYS A 67 -7.00 -9.27 8.53
N GLY A 68 -6.59 -9.14 7.28
CA GLY A 68 -7.18 -8.18 6.35
C GLY A 68 -6.74 -6.73 6.55
N ARG A 69 -5.66 -6.47 7.28
CA ARG A 69 -5.06 -5.14 7.38
C ARG A 69 -4.08 -4.88 6.25
N TRP A 70 -3.93 -3.63 5.89
CA TRP A 70 -2.83 -3.17 5.05
C TRP A 70 -1.51 -3.29 5.80
N ALA A 71 -0.41 -3.53 5.10
CA ALA A 71 0.91 -3.59 5.72
C ALA A 71 1.91 -2.66 5.02
N LEU A 72 2.53 -1.78 5.78
CA LEU A 72 3.74 -1.08 5.39
C LEU A 72 4.93 -1.97 5.74
N VAL A 73 5.65 -2.41 4.73
CA VAL A 73 6.72 -3.40 4.86
C VAL A 73 8.06 -2.79 4.47
N ILE A 74 9.05 -3.01 5.30
CA ILE A 74 10.47 -2.75 4.97
C ILE A 74 11.29 -4.01 5.18
N SER A 75 12.34 -4.16 4.41
CA SER A 75 13.41 -5.14 4.65
C SER A 75 14.72 -4.42 4.94
N ASP A 76 15.48 -4.94 5.91
CA ASP A 76 16.80 -4.42 6.25
C ASP A 76 17.57 -5.41 7.12
N SER A 77 18.85 -5.10 7.40
CA SER A 77 19.67 -5.82 8.37
C SER A 77 19.11 -5.72 9.78
N GLY A 78 19.26 -6.79 10.56
CA GLY A 78 18.97 -6.77 11.99
C GLY A 78 19.84 -5.79 12.79
N ASP A 79 21.03 -5.41 12.29
CA ASP A 79 21.85 -4.35 12.88
C ASP A 79 21.22 -2.96 12.75
N CYS A 80 20.27 -2.80 11.87
CA CYS A 80 19.49 -1.61 11.62
C CYS A 80 20.31 -0.31 11.71
N PRO A 81 21.09 0.03 10.66
CA PRO A 81 21.86 1.27 10.60
C PRO A 81 20.94 2.50 10.61
N ALA A 82 21.50 3.69 10.72
CA ALA A 82 20.72 4.94 10.81
C ALA A 82 19.64 5.10 9.73
N ALA A 83 19.90 4.65 8.51
CA ALA A 83 18.92 4.66 7.41
C ALA A 83 17.73 3.73 7.68
N CYS A 84 17.95 2.57 8.30
CA CYS A 84 16.89 1.65 8.72
C CYS A 84 16.05 2.26 9.85
N VAL A 85 16.69 2.85 10.87
CA VAL A 85 16.01 3.56 11.96
C VAL A 85 15.13 4.68 11.41
N ALA A 86 15.64 5.46 10.47
CA ALA A 86 14.87 6.51 9.81
C ALA A 86 13.63 5.97 9.08
N LYS A 87 13.71 4.81 8.41
CA LYS A 87 12.56 4.15 7.79
C LYS A 87 11.53 3.73 8.83
N LEU A 88 11.96 3.10 9.93
CA LEU A 88 11.06 2.70 11.03
C LEU A 88 10.35 3.91 11.65
N ALA A 89 11.07 5.01 11.88
CA ALA A 89 10.50 6.26 12.37
C ALA A 89 9.48 6.84 11.40
N LEU A 90 9.78 6.83 10.10
CA LEU A 90 8.85 7.26 9.04
C LEU A 90 7.57 6.43 9.05
N LEU A 91 7.66 5.09 9.09
CA LEU A 91 6.49 4.21 9.13
C LEU A 91 5.63 4.48 10.38
N ARG A 92 6.27 4.66 11.54
CA ARG A 92 5.56 5.00 12.79
C ARG A 92 4.85 6.34 12.67
N GLN A 93 5.53 7.37 12.18
CA GLN A 93 4.98 8.71 12.01
C GLN A 93 3.77 8.71 11.08
N VAL A 94 3.88 8.04 9.93
CA VAL A 94 2.81 7.94 8.94
C VAL A 94 1.61 7.18 9.51
N GLN A 95 1.84 6.04 10.19
CA GLN A 95 0.75 5.28 10.81
C GLN A 95 0.01 6.11 11.86
N LEU A 96 0.73 6.81 12.75
CA LEU A 96 0.12 7.67 13.76
C LEU A 96 -0.68 8.82 13.13
N ALA A 97 -0.20 9.38 12.02
CA ALA A 97 -0.89 10.46 11.30
C ALA A 97 -2.21 10.02 10.67
N LEU A 98 -2.43 8.71 10.46
CA LEU A 98 -3.72 8.17 10.00
C LEU A 98 -4.85 8.27 11.02
N GLY A 99 -4.54 8.58 12.28
CA GLY A 99 -5.53 8.74 13.36
C GLY A 99 -6.39 7.49 13.55
N LEU A 100 -7.70 7.62 13.44
CA LEU A 100 -8.66 6.51 13.59
C LEU A 100 -8.44 5.35 12.60
N ARG A 101 -7.78 5.61 11.47
CA ARG A 101 -7.47 4.58 10.47
C ARG A 101 -6.15 3.86 10.73
N ALA A 102 -5.39 4.26 11.75
CA ALA A 102 -4.09 3.65 12.07
C ALA A 102 -4.19 2.14 12.34
N SER A 103 -5.29 1.68 12.94
CA SER A 103 -5.57 0.27 13.20
C SER A 103 -5.67 -0.60 11.93
N ARG A 104 -6.03 0.03 10.80
CA ARG A 104 -6.14 -0.65 9.49
C ARG A 104 -4.78 -0.88 8.82
N VAL A 105 -3.71 -0.31 9.35
CA VAL A 105 -2.36 -0.39 8.77
C VAL A 105 -1.41 -0.99 9.79
N ALA A 106 -0.81 -2.12 9.46
CA ALA A 106 0.25 -2.73 10.24
C ALA A 106 1.62 -2.24 9.75
N ARG A 107 2.62 -2.26 10.61
CA ARG A 107 4.03 -2.06 10.27
C ARG A 107 4.74 -3.38 10.37
N VAL A 108 5.46 -3.77 9.34
CA VAL A 108 6.21 -5.03 9.28
C VAL A 108 7.66 -4.74 8.93
N PHE A 109 8.56 -5.24 9.74
CA PHE A 109 9.98 -5.19 9.49
C PHE A 109 10.51 -6.61 9.25
N ILE A 110 11.01 -6.87 8.06
CA ILE A 110 11.60 -8.16 7.68
C ILE A 110 13.12 -8.04 7.82
N VAL A 111 13.68 -8.78 8.75
CA VAL A 111 15.13 -8.94 8.88
C VAL A 111 15.58 -9.91 7.78
N ASP A 112 16.43 -9.44 6.89
CA ASP A 112 16.86 -10.19 5.70
C ASP A 112 18.25 -10.82 5.83
N ASP A 113 18.85 -10.74 7.01
CA ASP A 113 20.14 -11.34 7.37
C ASP A 113 20.05 -12.10 8.71
N PRO A 114 21.13 -12.82 9.13
CA PRO A 114 21.15 -13.56 10.38
C PRO A 114 21.13 -12.73 11.66
N ALA A 115 21.32 -11.41 11.54
CA ALA A 115 21.33 -10.52 12.71
C ALA A 115 19.91 -10.32 13.24
N TRP A 116 19.74 -10.30 14.57
CA TRP A 116 18.48 -9.96 15.20
C TRP A 116 18.44 -8.50 15.60
N LEU A 117 17.27 -7.90 15.46
CA LEU A 117 17.03 -6.54 15.88
C LEU A 117 17.33 -6.37 17.38
N ARG A 118 18.07 -5.35 17.75
CA ARG A 118 18.40 -5.08 19.16
C ARG A 118 17.14 -4.83 19.96
N ALA A 119 17.08 -5.36 21.18
CA ALA A 119 15.93 -5.22 22.07
C ALA A 119 15.52 -3.75 22.31
N LEU A 120 16.48 -2.83 22.35
CA LEU A 120 16.22 -1.39 22.51
C LEU A 120 15.44 -0.80 21.32
N LEU A 121 15.75 -1.22 20.09
CA LEU A 121 15.02 -0.79 18.90
C LEU A 121 13.60 -1.38 18.86
N LEU A 122 13.42 -2.61 19.34
CA LEU A 122 12.08 -3.20 19.47
C LEU A 122 11.18 -2.40 20.40
N ALA A 123 11.72 -1.94 21.53
CA ALA A 123 10.98 -1.10 22.48
C ALA A 123 10.64 0.28 21.90
N GLU A 124 11.57 0.89 21.16
CA GLU A 124 11.34 2.21 20.54
C GLU A 124 10.26 2.16 19.45
N PHE A 125 10.19 1.07 18.68
CA PHE A 125 9.24 0.89 17.59
C PHE A 125 8.13 -0.12 17.95
N GLU A 126 7.65 -0.09 19.18
CA GLU A 126 6.55 -0.91 19.64
C GLU A 126 5.36 -0.90 18.66
N GLY A 127 4.70 -2.05 18.49
CA GLY A 127 3.62 -2.24 17.50
C GLY A 127 4.11 -2.49 16.07
N THR A 128 5.41 -2.60 15.84
CA THR A 128 5.97 -3.11 14.59
C THR A 128 6.14 -4.62 14.70
N VAL A 129 5.59 -5.35 13.74
CA VAL A 129 5.82 -6.79 13.61
C VAL A 129 7.21 -7.00 13.04
N VAL A 130 8.09 -7.60 13.82
CA VAL A 130 9.46 -7.91 13.38
C VAL A 130 9.55 -9.40 13.11
N VAL A 131 10.01 -9.74 11.93
CA VAL A 131 10.15 -11.13 11.48
C VAL A 131 11.45 -11.30 10.71
N ALA A 132 12.04 -12.48 10.78
CA ALA A 132 13.23 -12.82 10.01
C ALA A 132 12.87 -13.73 8.85
N THR A 133 13.53 -13.52 7.73
CA THR A 133 13.48 -14.45 6.60
C THR A 133 14.17 -15.74 7.00
N PRO A 134 13.53 -16.93 6.87
CA PRO A 134 14.22 -18.20 7.10
C PRO A 134 15.48 -18.30 6.24
N ARG A 135 16.54 -18.91 6.77
CA ARG A 135 17.87 -18.97 6.12
C ARG A 135 17.87 -19.48 4.67
N GLU A 136 16.90 -20.33 4.34
CA GLU A 136 16.77 -20.94 3.00
C GLU A 136 15.67 -20.27 2.15
N ALA A 137 14.91 -19.34 2.72
CA ALA A 137 13.83 -18.66 2.03
C ALA A 137 14.32 -17.33 1.43
N ARG A 138 13.74 -16.99 0.29
CA ARG A 138 13.92 -15.67 -0.33
C ARG A 138 12.84 -14.72 0.18
N LEU A 139 13.14 -13.42 0.12
CA LEU A 139 12.11 -12.41 0.32
C LEU A 139 10.93 -12.66 -0.63
N PRO A 140 9.69 -12.37 -0.19
CA PRO A 140 8.51 -12.55 -1.03
C PRO A 140 8.65 -11.82 -2.37
N PRO A 141 8.12 -12.38 -3.47
CA PRO A 141 8.05 -11.69 -4.74
C PRO A 141 7.47 -10.29 -4.58
N GLY A 142 8.06 -9.31 -5.22
CA GLY A 142 7.65 -7.91 -5.11
C GLY A 142 8.24 -7.15 -3.91
N ILE A 143 8.62 -7.83 -2.82
CA ILE A 143 9.46 -7.28 -1.76
C ILE A 143 10.90 -7.64 -2.11
N GLY A 144 11.57 -6.75 -2.82
CA GLY A 144 12.95 -6.99 -3.25
C GLY A 144 13.95 -6.89 -2.09
N ALA A 145 15.16 -7.44 -2.32
CA ALA A 145 16.31 -7.21 -1.44
C ALA A 145 16.80 -5.73 -1.46
N ASP A 146 16.08 -4.86 -2.14
CA ASP A 146 16.37 -3.42 -2.19
C ASP A 146 15.93 -2.75 -0.89
N ARG A 147 16.86 -2.69 0.05
CA ARG A 147 16.68 -2.03 1.36
C ARG A 147 16.37 -0.53 1.25
N SER A 148 16.46 0.05 0.05
CA SER A 148 16.12 1.45 -0.21
C SER A 148 14.64 1.70 -0.46
N ARG A 149 13.77 0.71 -0.26
CA ARG A 149 12.35 0.79 -0.57
C ARG A 149 11.46 0.53 0.65
N ILE A 150 10.27 1.12 0.60
CA ILE A 150 9.14 0.83 1.48
C ILE A 150 8.06 0.22 0.61
N TYR A 151 7.46 -0.87 1.02
CA TYR A 151 6.45 -1.59 0.27
C TYR A 151 5.09 -1.51 0.95
N LEU A 152 4.03 -1.56 0.15
CA LEU A 152 2.66 -1.69 0.64
C LEU A 152 2.09 -3.02 0.19
N VAL A 153 1.63 -3.78 1.17
CA VAL A 153 0.89 -5.03 0.95
C VAL A 153 -0.58 -4.78 1.28
N ASP A 154 -1.45 -5.21 0.37
CA ASP A 154 -2.89 -5.09 0.54
C ASP A 154 -3.45 -6.15 1.52
N PRO A 155 -4.72 -6.04 1.96
CA PRO A 155 -5.36 -7.01 2.83
C PRO A 155 -5.46 -8.43 2.25
N ASN A 156 -5.28 -8.61 0.95
CA ASN A 156 -5.29 -9.90 0.25
C ASN A 156 -3.89 -10.50 0.09
N GLY A 157 -2.85 -9.84 0.61
CA GLY A 157 -1.47 -10.30 0.51
C GLY A 157 -0.78 -9.96 -0.82
N ASN A 158 -1.22 -8.93 -1.53
CA ASN A 158 -0.55 -8.50 -2.75
C ASN A 158 0.33 -7.28 -2.49
N VAL A 159 1.57 -7.31 -2.97
CA VAL A 159 2.44 -6.14 -2.98
C VAL A 159 2.00 -5.21 -4.10
N MET A 160 1.41 -4.08 -3.74
CA MET A 160 0.76 -3.18 -4.69
C MET A 160 1.59 -1.95 -5.04
N MET A 161 2.34 -1.43 -4.09
CA MET A 161 3.01 -0.14 -4.23
C MET A 161 4.35 -0.13 -3.51
N ARG A 162 5.26 0.69 -3.99
CA ARG A 162 6.54 0.94 -3.33
C ARG A 162 6.91 2.42 -3.35
N TRP A 163 7.65 2.84 -2.33
CA TRP A 163 8.22 4.19 -2.20
C TRP A 163 9.72 4.10 -1.94
N PRO A 164 10.47 5.17 -2.20
CA PRO A 164 11.86 5.26 -1.75
C PRO A 164 11.94 5.30 -0.22
N SER A 165 13.06 4.82 0.35
CA SER A 165 13.29 4.83 1.81
C SER A 165 13.23 6.23 2.42
N ALA A 166 13.64 7.25 1.67
CA ALA A 166 13.57 8.67 2.05
C ALA A 166 12.28 9.32 1.49
N ALA A 167 11.15 8.61 1.55
CA ALA A 167 9.89 9.16 1.07
C ALA A 167 9.44 10.37 1.88
N ASP A 168 8.82 11.34 1.20
CA ASP A 168 8.15 12.46 1.87
C ASP A 168 6.96 11.94 2.68
N PRO A 169 6.94 12.15 4.02
CA PRO A 169 5.89 11.61 4.89
C PRO A 169 4.49 12.05 4.51
N LYS A 170 4.33 13.32 4.08
CA LYS A 170 3.03 13.89 3.72
C LYS A 170 2.48 13.30 2.42
N ARG A 171 3.38 13.03 1.46
CA ARG A 171 2.99 12.44 0.17
C ARG A 171 2.64 10.97 0.34
N LEU A 172 3.44 10.22 1.12
CA LEU A 172 3.17 8.82 1.45
C LEU A 172 1.84 8.68 2.22
N LEU A 173 1.61 9.53 3.24
CA LEU A 173 0.35 9.57 3.98
C LEU A 173 -0.85 9.80 3.05
N ARG A 174 -0.74 10.74 2.11
CA ARG A 174 -1.80 11.05 1.14
C ARG A 174 -2.15 9.87 0.24
N ASP A 175 -1.14 9.11 -0.21
CA ASP A 175 -1.36 7.89 -0.99
C ASP A 175 -2.11 6.84 -0.16
N LEU A 176 -1.68 6.60 1.09
CA LEU A 176 -2.35 5.68 2.01
C LEU A 176 -3.80 6.10 2.30
N GLU A 177 -4.05 7.37 2.57
CA GLU A 177 -5.40 7.88 2.83
C GLU A 177 -6.34 7.64 1.64
N ARG A 178 -5.85 7.83 0.41
CA ARG A 178 -6.63 7.55 -0.80
C ARG A 178 -6.98 6.07 -0.91
N LEU A 179 -6.00 5.18 -0.67
CA LEU A 179 -6.22 3.74 -0.72
C LEU A 179 -7.18 3.28 0.38
N LEU A 180 -6.98 3.73 1.62
CA LEU A 180 -7.84 3.40 2.75
C LEU A 180 -9.27 3.94 2.60
N LYS A 181 -9.45 5.07 1.89
CA LYS A 181 -10.77 5.63 1.57
C LYS A 181 -11.48 4.80 0.50
N ALA A 182 -10.74 4.33 -0.51
CA ALA A 182 -11.29 3.50 -1.59
C ALA A 182 -11.56 2.06 -1.13
N SER A 183 -10.79 1.54 -0.17
CA SER A 183 -10.92 0.19 0.36
C SER A 183 -11.95 0.15 1.50
N GLN A 184 -12.98 -0.68 1.33
CA GLN A 184 -13.96 -0.97 2.39
C GLN A 184 -13.51 -2.12 3.31
N ILE A 185 -12.46 -2.83 2.98
CA ILE A 185 -11.93 -3.97 3.74
C ILE A 185 -11.30 -3.44 5.04
N GLY A 186 -11.61 -4.06 6.18
CA GLY A 186 -11.14 -3.65 7.51
C GLY A 186 -11.95 -2.50 8.13
N HIS A 187 -13.10 -2.13 7.57
CA HIS A 187 -13.97 -1.10 8.15
C HIS A 187 -14.94 -1.68 9.20
N ASN A 188 -15.22 -2.98 9.18
CA ASN A 188 -16.25 -3.62 9.99
C ASN A 188 -15.77 -4.18 11.33
N ASP A 189 -14.45 -4.24 11.60
CA ASP A 189 -13.94 -4.87 12.81
C ASP A 189 -14.17 -4.05 14.09
N GLY A 190 -14.47 -2.76 13.96
CA GLY A 190 -14.76 -1.88 15.10
C GLY A 190 -16.21 -1.90 15.58
N LEU A 191 -17.17 -2.28 14.74
CA LEU A 191 -18.60 -2.27 15.08
C LEU A 191 -19.09 -3.56 15.74
N PHE A 192 -18.40 -4.69 15.51
CA PHE A 192 -18.74 -5.97 16.14
C PHE A 192 -18.22 -6.12 17.56
N GLN A 193 -17.16 -5.42 17.94
CA GLN A 193 -16.62 -5.46 19.31
C GLN A 193 -17.40 -4.57 20.29
N ALA A 194 -18.12 -3.56 19.81
CA ALA A 194 -18.96 -2.70 20.65
C ALA A 194 -20.35 -3.28 20.95
N ALA A 195 -20.75 -4.37 20.28
CA ALA A 195 -22.06 -5.02 20.48
C ALA A 195 -22.03 -6.24 21.43
N LEU A 196 -20.89 -6.55 22.03
CA LEU A 196 -20.69 -7.69 22.94
C LEU A 196 -20.23 -7.30 24.36
N CYS A 197 -20.41 -6.02 24.75
CA CYS A 197 -20.27 -5.56 26.14
C CYS A 197 -21.62 -5.12 26.69
#